data_215a40c52a14f4d3df9fff5d4154b68d
#
_entry.id   215a40c52a14f4d3df9fff5d4154b68d
#
_cell.length_a   1.000
_cell.length_b   1.000
_cell.length_c   1.000
_cell.angle_alpha   90.00
_cell.angle_beta   90.00
_cell.angle_gamma   90.00
#
_symmetry.space_group_name_H-M   'P 1'
#
loop_
_entity.id
_entity.type
_entity.pdbx_description
1 polymer ?
#
loop_
_entity_poly.entity_id
_entity_poly.type
_entity_poly.pdbx_seq_one_letter_code
_entity_poly.pdbx_strand_id
1 'polypeptide(L)'
;MPQRDWRLQHCSAYSKRCCGIRSRCCKRECRISEEQKATSAFNERFPALAVCLNQVSLRGPGVADYAAVISRSTDWDALVSRWLEGIDLEANTVYAVAGFGNGFHIAAPLDRLPDSSFIFCAEPQAGAICKMVDSERAESLFSDPRFYPGVGDLDADFFESLSKFPSLEITNARPLVFAPLYNLYPEFYNRFLSEFPKSLEYGRKLVGTSVIGSGLWRANTLANAQTLINALELKAAAGNFQGCVAILVAAGPSVDGAIDFIRARADDCLIIAVNSSYRALRNAGIVPHFVIAADPYEFTGKWFEGVPCDDSILIAPFMVYPPVVKRFCGRILTWSLNNLLASYLRLTSGLDLGSEVTELGTVLACVFDIAKLFGPRAIVFAGQDLAA
;
A
#
# COMPACT_ATOMS: atom_id res chain seq x y z
N MET A 1 15.32 19.69 5.10
CA MET A 1 14.11 19.84 4.26
C MET A 1 12.92 19.50 5.12
N PRO A 2 11.85 20.28 5.18
CA PRO A 2 10.77 20.05 6.11
C PRO A 2 10.04 18.75 5.78
N GLN A 3 9.78 17.95 6.81
CA GLN A 3 8.90 16.80 6.85
C GLN A 3 7.48 17.20 6.41
N ARG A 4 7.22 17.26 5.10
CA ARG A 4 5.90 17.58 4.59
C ARG A 4 5.10 16.31 4.37
N ASP A 5 4.03 16.22 5.16
CA ASP A 5 2.74 15.62 4.82
C ASP A 5 2.65 14.17 4.34
N TRP A 6 3.49 13.30 4.89
CA TRP A 6 3.14 11.89 5.00
C TRP A 6 1.75 11.70 5.68
N ARG A 7 1.37 12.67 6.52
CA ARG A 7 0.18 12.66 7.37
C ARG A 7 -1.15 12.73 6.63
N LEU A 8 -1.23 13.38 5.47
CA LEU A 8 -2.50 13.63 4.77
C LEU A 8 -2.89 12.54 3.78
N GLN A 9 -1.96 11.82 3.18
CA GLN A 9 -2.28 10.78 2.20
C GLN A 9 -2.83 9.50 2.84
N HIS A 10 -2.47 9.20 4.08
CA HIS A 10 -2.96 8.01 4.79
C HIS A 10 -4.32 8.19 5.44
N CYS A 11 -4.72 9.43 5.71
CA CYS A 11 -6.06 9.73 6.20
C CYS A 11 -7.17 9.28 5.25
N SER A 12 -6.95 9.28 3.94
CA SER A 12 -8.00 8.95 2.97
C SER A 12 -8.34 7.46 2.90
N ALA A 13 -7.38 6.58 3.13
CA ALA A 13 -7.61 5.14 3.12
C ALA A 13 -8.37 4.67 4.37
N TYR A 14 -8.00 5.19 5.54
CA TYR A 14 -8.70 4.90 6.80
C TYR A 14 -10.14 5.44 6.82
N SER A 15 -10.37 6.66 6.32
CA SER A 15 -11.71 7.27 6.35
C SER A 15 -12.73 6.56 5.44
N LYS A 16 -12.30 5.99 4.32
CA LYS A 16 -13.21 5.32 3.38
C LYS A 16 -13.70 3.97 3.88
N ARG A 17 -12.99 3.29 4.79
CA ARG A 17 -13.35 1.95 5.27
C ARG A 17 -14.09 1.92 6.59
N CYS A 18 -13.84 2.85 7.48
CA CYS A 18 -14.74 3.01 8.62
C CYS A 18 -16.18 3.26 8.17
N CYS A 19 -16.42 3.81 6.96
CA CYS A 19 -17.72 3.89 6.32
C CYS A 19 -18.28 2.53 5.87
N GLY A 20 -17.46 1.53 5.56
CA GLY A 20 -17.90 0.16 5.20
C GLY A 20 -18.53 -0.61 6.36
N ILE A 21 -18.14 -0.32 7.60
CA ILE A 21 -18.74 -0.87 8.82
C ILE A 21 -20.14 -0.30 9.08
N ARG A 22 -20.52 0.81 8.41
CA ARG A 22 -21.85 1.41 8.52
C ARG A 22 -23.01 0.48 8.15
N SER A 23 -22.82 -0.57 7.38
CA SER A 23 -23.96 -1.36 6.88
C SER A 23 -24.57 -2.31 7.91
N ARG A 24 -23.92 -2.59 9.04
CA ARG A 24 -24.46 -3.49 10.06
C ARG A 24 -24.61 -2.92 11.48
N CYS A 25 -23.90 -1.86 11.83
CA CYS A 25 -23.93 -1.29 13.18
C CYS A 25 -24.79 -0.03 13.35
N CYS A 26 -25.16 0.65 12.26
CA CYS A 26 -25.75 2.01 12.31
C CYS A 26 -27.26 2.07 12.54
N LYS A 27 -27.91 1.04 13.07
CA LYS A 27 -29.36 1.10 13.38
C LYS A 27 -29.71 1.16 14.88
N ARG A 28 -28.76 1.38 15.74
CA ARG A 28 -29.04 1.67 17.17
C ARG A 28 -28.29 2.92 17.59
N GLU A 29 -29.02 3.92 18.02
CA GLU A 29 -28.57 5.19 18.53
C GLU A 29 -27.51 5.03 19.61
N CYS A 30 -26.23 5.24 19.29
CA CYS A 30 -25.17 5.40 20.27
C CYS A 30 -24.88 6.90 20.37
N ARG A 31 -25.52 7.59 21.34
CA ARG A 31 -25.06 8.90 21.82
C ARG A 31 -23.83 8.66 22.66
N ILE A 32 -22.67 9.03 22.13
CA ILE A 32 -21.44 9.19 22.94
C ILE A 32 -21.65 10.45 23.77
N SER A 33 -21.49 10.33 25.10
CA SER A 33 -21.53 11.50 25.98
C SER A 33 -20.40 12.45 25.58
N GLU A 34 -20.63 13.75 25.60
CA GLU A 34 -19.70 14.81 25.22
C GLU A 34 -18.40 14.84 26.06
N GLU A 35 -18.32 14.02 27.11
CA GLU A 35 -17.20 13.98 28.06
C GLU A 35 -16.01 13.12 27.64
N GLN A 36 -16.13 12.37 26.51
CA GLN A 36 -15.04 11.50 26.05
C GLN A 36 -14.42 12.03 24.73
N LYS A 37 -13.73 13.16 24.83
CA LYS A 37 -12.92 13.69 23.73
C LYS A 37 -11.56 13.02 23.73
N ALA A 38 -11.13 12.53 22.57
CA ALA A 38 -9.75 12.12 22.36
C ALA A 38 -8.80 13.28 22.67
N THR A 39 -7.60 12.99 23.15
CA THR A 39 -6.63 14.04 23.52
C THR A 39 -6.23 14.89 22.30
N SER A 40 -5.82 16.12 22.55
CA SER A 40 -5.36 17.05 21.51
C SER A 40 -4.28 16.44 20.63
N ALA A 41 -3.25 15.85 21.25
CA ALA A 41 -2.13 15.22 20.56
C ALA A 41 -2.56 14.06 19.66
N PHE A 42 -3.51 13.24 20.11
CA PHE A 42 -4.07 12.15 19.32
C PHE A 42 -4.83 12.68 18.10
N ASN A 43 -5.69 13.68 18.30
CA ASN A 43 -6.49 14.27 17.23
C ASN A 43 -5.60 14.94 16.15
N GLU A 44 -4.55 15.64 16.59
CA GLU A 44 -3.60 16.29 15.68
C GLU A 44 -2.76 15.28 14.88
N ARG A 45 -2.30 14.24 15.53
CA ARG A 45 -1.38 13.28 14.93
C ARG A 45 -2.07 12.19 14.13
N PHE A 46 -3.26 11.77 14.56
CA PHE A 46 -4.02 10.67 13.96
C PHE A 46 -5.47 11.07 13.66
N PRO A 47 -5.72 12.12 12.84
CA PRO A 47 -7.05 12.68 12.65
C PRO A 47 -8.05 11.69 12.04
N ALA A 48 -7.62 10.81 11.14
CA ALA A 48 -8.50 9.80 10.57
C ALA A 48 -8.91 8.73 11.60
N LEU A 49 -7.98 8.32 12.44
CA LEU A 49 -8.25 7.37 13.52
C LEU A 49 -9.15 8.00 14.58
N ALA A 50 -8.95 9.28 14.91
CA ALA A 50 -9.81 10.03 15.81
C ALA A 50 -11.26 10.11 15.32
N VAL A 51 -11.46 10.35 14.03
CA VAL A 51 -12.82 10.33 13.42
C VAL A 51 -13.45 8.94 13.52
N CYS A 52 -12.68 7.88 13.30
CA CYS A 52 -13.17 6.51 13.45
C CYS A 52 -13.55 6.18 14.89
N LEU A 53 -12.71 6.57 15.86
CA LEU A 53 -12.94 6.29 17.26
C LEU A 53 -14.15 7.04 17.82
N ASN A 54 -14.43 8.23 17.36
CA ASN A 54 -15.64 8.98 17.74
C ASN A 54 -16.95 8.31 17.31
N GLN A 55 -16.89 7.28 16.46
CA GLN A 55 -18.01 6.49 15.99
C GLN A 55 -18.13 5.12 16.68
N VAL A 56 -17.21 4.76 17.54
CA VAL A 56 -17.12 3.43 18.20
C VAL A 56 -17.87 3.43 19.51
N SER A 57 -18.65 2.38 19.76
CA SER A 57 -19.33 2.18 21.05
C SER A 57 -18.34 1.68 22.10
N LEU A 58 -18.25 2.38 23.24
CA LEU A 58 -17.45 1.98 24.40
C LEU A 58 -17.97 0.74 25.13
N ARG A 59 -19.07 0.15 24.67
CA ARG A 59 -19.70 -1.04 25.26
C ARG A 59 -19.58 -2.29 24.40
N GLY A 60 -18.70 -2.31 23.41
CA GLY A 60 -18.45 -3.47 22.57
C GLY A 60 -17.76 -4.63 23.32
N PRO A 61 -17.81 -5.87 22.77
CA PRO A 61 -17.25 -7.06 23.43
C PRO A 61 -15.77 -6.90 23.81
N GLY A 62 -14.92 -6.39 22.94
CA GLY A 62 -13.49 -6.23 23.22
C GLY A 62 -13.14 -5.28 24.38
N VAL A 63 -14.01 -4.31 24.67
CA VAL A 63 -13.80 -3.36 25.79
C VAL A 63 -13.95 -4.05 27.15
N ALA A 64 -14.87 -5.02 27.25
CA ALA A 64 -15.07 -5.79 28.50
C ALA A 64 -13.85 -6.69 28.78
N ASP A 65 -13.26 -7.29 27.75
CA ASP A 65 -12.10 -8.17 27.87
C ASP A 65 -10.87 -7.41 28.40
N TYR A 66 -10.60 -6.24 27.85
CA TYR A 66 -9.53 -5.37 28.32
C TYR A 66 -9.78 -4.88 29.75
N ALA A 67 -11.00 -4.49 30.08
CA ALA A 67 -11.35 -4.07 31.45
C ALA A 67 -11.10 -5.18 32.46
N ALA A 68 -11.42 -6.43 32.11
CA ALA A 68 -11.18 -7.58 32.96
C ALA A 68 -9.68 -7.86 33.18
N VAL A 69 -8.84 -7.67 32.16
CA VAL A 69 -7.38 -7.81 32.30
C VAL A 69 -6.80 -6.66 33.11
N ILE A 70 -7.17 -5.43 32.80
CA ILE A 70 -6.66 -4.23 33.49
C ILE A 70 -7.04 -4.24 34.98
N SER A 71 -8.21 -4.73 35.36
CA SER A 71 -8.66 -4.78 36.76
C SER A 71 -7.97 -5.86 37.59
N ARG A 72 -7.25 -6.82 36.98
CA ARG A 72 -6.57 -7.91 37.70
C ARG A 72 -5.26 -7.51 38.37
N SER A 73 -4.67 -6.39 37.97
CA SER A 73 -3.43 -5.90 38.57
C SER A 73 -3.66 -4.53 39.22
N THR A 74 -3.20 -4.39 40.43
CA THR A 74 -3.20 -3.12 41.19
C THR A 74 -1.90 -2.34 40.99
N ASP A 75 -0.84 -2.98 40.50
CA ASP A 75 0.49 -2.40 40.30
C ASP A 75 1.03 -2.73 38.91
N TRP A 76 0.59 -1.93 37.95
CA TRP A 76 1.01 -2.06 36.55
C TRP A 76 2.47 -1.64 36.35
N ASP A 77 2.96 -0.66 37.09
CA ASP A 77 4.35 -0.18 36.98
C ASP A 77 5.33 -1.29 37.39
N ALA A 78 5.06 -1.99 38.50
CA ALA A 78 5.90 -3.10 38.92
C ALA A 78 5.82 -4.30 37.93
N LEU A 79 4.64 -4.59 37.40
CA LEU A 79 4.45 -5.69 36.44
C LEU A 79 5.19 -5.42 35.14
N VAL A 80 5.07 -4.22 34.58
CA VAL A 80 5.71 -3.81 33.34
C VAL A 80 7.22 -3.66 33.52
N SER A 81 7.67 -3.10 34.66
CA SER A 81 9.10 -3.00 34.98
C SER A 81 9.77 -4.36 35.02
N ARG A 82 9.14 -5.34 35.66
CA ARG A 82 9.63 -6.74 35.69
C ARG A 82 9.63 -7.38 34.30
N TRP A 83 8.61 -7.13 33.49
CA TRP A 83 8.56 -7.63 32.11
C TRP A 83 9.68 -7.05 31.26
N LEU A 84 10.07 -5.79 31.47
CA LEU A 84 11.17 -5.13 30.76
C LEU A 84 12.56 -5.49 31.28
N GLU A 85 12.64 -6.17 32.44
CA GLU A 85 13.93 -6.66 32.95
C GLU A 85 14.52 -7.67 31.95
N GLY A 86 15.73 -7.40 31.48
CA GLY A 86 16.41 -8.28 30.50
C GLY A 86 15.99 -8.05 29.05
N ILE A 87 15.11 -7.10 28.73
CA ILE A 87 14.87 -6.66 27.38
C ILE A 87 15.82 -5.54 27.02
N ASP A 88 16.71 -5.80 26.08
CA ASP A 88 17.62 -4.81 25.51
C ASP A 88 16.96 -4.14 24.29
N LEU A 89 16.76 -2.82 24.36
CA LEU A 89 16.15 -2.04 23.30
C LEU A 89 17.23 -1.48 22.39
N GLU A 90 17.31 -2.03 21.18
CA GLU A 90 18.34 -1.71 20.20
C GLU A 90 18.00 -0.48 19.38
N ALA A 91 19.04 0.21 18.90
CA ALA A 91 18.92 1.31 17.95
C ALA A 91 18.44 0.81 16.58
N ASN A 92 17.86 1.69 15.77
CA ASN A 92 17.38 1.40 14.41
C ASN A 92 16.45 0.20 14.33
N THR A 93 15.63 0.00 15.36
CA THR A 93 14.72 -1.13 15.50
C THR A 93 13.28 -0.66 15.63
N VAL A 94 12.36 -1.31 14.93
CA VAL A 94 10.93 -1.14 15.20
C VAL A 94 10.41 -2.31 16.02
N TYR A 95 9.74 -1.99 17.11
CA TYR A 95 9.15 -2.95 18.02
C TYR A 95 7.66 -3.12 17.76
N ALA A 96 7.25 -4.35 17.44
CA ALA A 96 5.85 -4.72 17.26
C ALA A 96 5.23 -5.09 18.60
N VAL A 97 4.29 -4.29 19.09
CA VAL A 97 3.61 -4.48 20.37
C VAL A 97 2.18 -4.97 20.15
N ALA A 98 1.77 -5.98 20.93
CA ALA A 98 0.45 -6.57 20.87
C ALA A 98 -0.49 -5.92 21.89
N GLY A 99 -1.49 -5.19 21.40
CA GLY A 99 -2.56 -4.59 22.19
C GLY A 99 -2.21 -3.26 22.87
N PHE A 100 -3.21 -2.41 23.02
CA PHE A 100 -3.04 -1.10 23.67
C PHE A 100 -3.16 -1.16 25.19
N GLY A 101 -4.08 -1.96 25.70
CA GLY A 101 -4.37 -2.04 27.12
C GLY A 101 -4.60 -0.66 27.77
N ASN A 102 -3.89 -0.42 28.86
CA ASN A 102 -3.83 0.88 29.53
C ASN A 102 -2.59 1.72 29.18
N GLY A 103 -1.80 1.29 28.20
CA GLY A 103 -0.64 2.01 27.69
C GLY A 103 0.66 1.87 28.51
N PHE A 104 0.65 1.31 29.72
CA PHE A 104 1.86 1.18 30.55
C PHE A 104 2.99 0.40 29.86
N HIS A 105 2.65 -0.73 29.25
CA HIS A 105 3.59 -1.59 28.53
C HIS A 105 4.05 -1.02 27.18
N ILE A 106 3.52 0.14 26.78
CA ILE A 106 3.98 0.90 25.61
C ILE A 106 4.83 2.08 26.07
N ALA A 107 4.37 2.83 27.10
CA ALA A 107 5.08 4.00 27.62
C ALA A 107 6.44 3.63 28.21
N ALA A 108 6.50 2.59 29.05
CA ALA A 108 7.74 2.21 29.72
C ALA A 108 8.89 1.80 28.76
N PRO A 109 8.67 1.02 27.68
CA PRO A 109 9.72 0.87 26.66
C PRO A 109 10.02 2.16 25.90
N LEU A 110 9.04 3.03 25.61
CA LEU A 110 9.30 4.31 24.95
C LEU A 110 10.28 5.19 25.75
N ASP A 111 10.18 5.21 27.07
CA ASP A 111 11.08 5.96 27.95
C ASP A 111 12.55 5.49 27.87
N ARG A 112 12.78 4.25 27.43
CA ARG A 112 14.11 3.63 27.28
C ARG A 112 14.53 3.45 25.82
N LEU A 113 13.64 3.77 24.88
CA LEU A 113 13.84 3.52 23.45
C LEU A 113 14.87 4.49 22.87
N PRO A 114 15.88 4.02 22.12
CA PRO A 114 16.75 4.91 21.36
C PRO A 114 15.97 5.79 20.38
N ASP A 115 16.44 7.00 20.12
CA ASP A 115 15.76 7.98 19.27
C ASP A 115 15.56 7.51 17.82
N SER A 116 16.42 6.61 17.36
CA SER A 116 16.33 5.99 16.02
C SER A 116 15.39 4.79 15.95
N SER A 117 14.69 4.46 17.03
CA SER A 117 13.82 3.28 17.11
C SER A 117 12.37 3.67 17.34
N PHE A 118 11.45 2.76 17.03
CA PHE A 118 10.03 3.04 17.01
C PHE A 118 9.23 1.90 17.64
N ILE A 119 8.05 2.21 18.14
CA ILE A 119 7.05 1.23 18.58
C ILE A 119 5.85 1.30 17.63
N PHE A 120 5.48 0.18 17.06
CA PHE A 120 4.22 -0.01 16.36
C PHE A 120 3.34 -0.94 17.18
N CYS A 121 2.18 -0.45 17.60
CA CYS A 121 1.23 -1.23 18.39
C CYS A 121 -0.02 -1.56 17.59
N ALA A 122 -0.37 -2.84 17.48
CA ALA A 122 -1.57 -3.30 16.78
C ALA A 122 -2.69 -3.64 17.77
N GLU A 123 -3.91 -3.20 17.44
CA GLU A 123 -5.11 -3.38 18.25
C GLU A 123 -6.30 -3.82 17.39
N PRO A 124 -6.88 -5.02 17.61
CA PRO A 124 -8.07 -5.45 16.88
C PRO A 124 -9.34 -4.68 17.23
N GLN A 125 -9.40 -4.14 18.45
CA GLN A 125 -10.61 -3.52 18.99
C GLN A 125 -10.47 -2.01 19.11
N ALA A 126 -11.11 -1.26 18.22
CA ALA A 126 -11.09 0.20 18.25
C ALA A 126 -11.55 0.79 19.59
N GLY A 127 -12.48 0.11 20.31
CA GLY A 127 -12.94 0.53 21.62
C GLY A 127 -11.85 0.49 22.73
N ALA A 128 -10.80 -0.30 22.56
CA ALA A 128 -9.68 -0.32 23.51
C ALA A 128 -8.86 0.97 23.45
N ILE A 129 -8.67 1.52 22.25
CA ILE A 129 -8.01 2.83 22.08
C ILE A 129 -8.79 3.94 22.77
N CYS A 130 -10.14 3.95 22.66
CA CYS A 130 -10.93 5.00 23.30
C CYS A 130 -10.65 5.08 24.81
N LYS A 131 -10.52 3.93 25.48
CA LYS A 131 -10.17 3.91 26.92
C LYS A 131 -8.76 4.38 27.19
N MET A 132 -7.82 4.10 26.30
CA MET A 132 -6.45 4.57 26.46
C MET A 132 -6.35 6.08 26.24
N VAL A 133 -7.07 6.62 25.26
CA VAL A 133 -7.09 8.06 24.94
C VAL A 133 -7.60 8.89 26.12
N ASP A 134 -8.48 8.33 26.94
CA ASP A 134 -8.99 8.97 28.16
C ASP A 134 -8.04 8.84 29.37
N SER A 135 -6.90 8.17 29.24
CA SER A 135 -5.93 8.00 30.32
C SER A 135 -4.99 9.21 30.46
N GLU A 136 -4.52 9.46 31.68
CA GLU A 136 -3.55 10.54 31.97
C GLU A 136 -2.23 10.40 31.16
N ARG A 137 -1.91 9.17 30.69
CA ARG A 137 -0.69 8.88 29.91
C ARG A 137 -0.89 9.05 28.41
N ALA A 138 -2.12 9.19 27.95
CA ALA A 138 -2.43 9.22 26.53
C ALA A 138 -1.76 10.40 25.81
N GLU A 139 -1.77 11.59 26.44
CA GLU A 139 -1.18 12.79 25.85
C GLU A 139 0.32 12.60 25.56
N SER A 140 1.09 12.11 26.54
CA SER A 140 2.52 11.87 26.37
C SER A 140 2.80 10.77 25.33
N LEU A 141 2.02 9.68 25.35
CA LEU A 141 2.18 8.55 24.43
C LEU A 141 1.90 8.96 22.99
N PHE A 142 0.78 9.65 22.75
CA PHE A 142 0.42 10.07 21.39
C PHE A 142 1.20 11.27 20.88
N SER A 143 1.87 12.01 21.76
CA SER A 143 2.80 13.07 21.37
C SER A 143 4.18 12.53 20.96
N ASP A 144 4.56 11.33 21.41
CA ASP A 144 5.87 10.76 21.09
C ASP A 144 5.96 10.41 19.58
N PRO A 145 6.89 11.02 18.81
CA PRO A 145 7.03 10.76 17.39
C PRO A 145 7.42 9.32 17.05
N ARG A 146 7.92 8.57 18.03
CA ARG A 146 8.36 7.18 17.87
C ARG A 146 7.23 6.16 18.06
N PHE A 147 6.03 6.58 18.46
CA PHE A 147 4.88 5.71 18.66
C PHE A 147 3.90 5.74 17.48
N TYR A 148 3.50 4.57 17.00
CA TYR A 148 2.56 4.38 15.89
C TYR A 148 1.46 3.38 16.26
N PRO A 149 0.20 3.81 16.35
CA PRO A 149 -0.94 2.94 16.56
C PRO A 149 -1.49 2.37 15.24
N GLY A 150 -1.78 1.09 15.21
CA GLY A 150 -2.55 0.42 14.16
C GLY A 150 -3.80 -0.23 14.74
N VAL A 151 -4.97 0.00 14.13
CA VAL A 151 -6.26 -0.45 14.66
C VAL A 151 -7.09 -1.10 13.57
N GLY A 152 -7.74 -2.19 13.91
CA GLY A 152 -8.68 -2.90 13.04
C GLY A 152 -8.17 -4.23 12.53
N ASP A 153 -8.82 -4.76 11.49
CA ASP A 153 -8.48 -6.04 10.91
C ASP A 153 -7.12 -6.00 10.19
N LEU A 154 -6.38 -7.11 10.29
CA LEU A 154 -5.13 -7.31 9.57
C LEU A 154 -5.41 -7.69 8.12
N ASP A 155 -5.92 -6.75 7.37
CA ASP A 155 -6.16 -6.91 5.93
C ASP A 155 -4.97 -6.43 5.08
N ALA A 156 -5.09 -6.54 3.76
CA ALA A 156 -4.03 -6.12 2.85
C ALA A 156 -3.67 -4.63 3.00
N ASP A 157 -4.65 -3.77 3.29
CA ASP A 157 -4.41 -2.33 3.41
C ASP A 157 -3.72 -1.98 4.72
N PHE A 158 -3.99 -2.73 5.81
CA PHE A 158 -3.24 -2.59 7.05
C PHE A 158 -1.75 -2.85 6.80
N PHE A 159 -1.41 -3.96 6.14
CA PHE A 159 -0.02 -4.29 5.82
C PHE A 159 0.60 -3.39 4.75
N GLU A 160 -0.18 -2.90 3.79
CA GLU A 160 0.28 -1.89 2.85
C GLU A 160 0.63 -0.58 3.57
N SER A 161 -0.16 -0.16 4.54
CA SER A 161 0.14 1.04 5.33
C SER A 161 1.45 0.91 6.11
N LEU A 162 1.74 -0.29 6.63
CA LEU A 162 3.02 -0.59 7.28
C LEU A 162 4.22 -0.53 6.31
N SER A 163 4.05 -0.97 5.07
CA SER A 163 5.13 -0.92 4.08
C SER A 163 5.55 0.52 3.74
N LYS A 164 4.67 1.49 3.99
CA LYS A 164 4.91 2.94 3.80
C LYS A 164 5.49 3.62 5.03
N PHE A 165 5.72 2.88 6.11
CA PHE A 165 6.37 3.38 7.32
C PHE A 165 7.78 3.91 6.97
N PRO A 166 8.21 5.07 7.52
CA PRO A 166 9.53 5.63 7.24
C PRO A 166 10.64 4.75 7.84
N SER A 167 11.11 3.80 7.05
CA SER A 167 11.92 2.68 7.51
C SER A 167 13.34 2.66 6.95
N LEU A 168 13.81 3.74 6.31
CA LEU A 168 15.15 3.76 5.70
C LEU A 168 16.28 3.47 6.69
N GLU A 169 16.12 3.94 7.93
CA GLU A 169 17.10 3.76 9.00
C GLU A 169 16.83 2.53 9.87
N ILE A 170 15.65 1.92 9.73
CA ILE A 170 15.27 0.73 10.48
C ILE A 170 15.99 -0.49 9.93
N THR A 171 16.80 -1.15 10.73
CA THR A 171 17.51 -2.37 10.34
C THR A 171 16.83 -3.64 10.82
N ASN A 172 16.09 -3.56 11.94
CA ASN A 172 15.48 -4.71 12.60
C ASN A 172 14.00 -4.47 12.91
N ALA A 173 13.24 -5.59 12.96
CA ALA A 173 11.88 -5.62 13.49
C ALA A 173 11.83 -6.69 14.58
N ARG A 174 11.38 -6.34 15.78
CA ARG A 174 11.33 -7.26 16.92
C ARG A 174 9.97 -7.23 17.60
N PRO A 175 9.44 -8.35 18.06
CA PRO A 175 8.24 -8.37 18.87
C PRO A 175 8.54 -7.93 20.30
N LEU A 176 7.62 -7.16 20.89
CA LEU A 176 7.53 -6.92 22.32
C LEU A 176 6.20 -7.48 22.82
N VAL A 177 6.23 -8.71 23.33
CA VAL A 177 5.02 -9.42 23.73
C VAL A 177 4.79 -9.27 25.22
N PHE A 178 3.73 -8.54 25.57
CA PHE A 178 3.24 -8.45 26.93
C PHE A 178 2.10 -9.44 27.12
N ALA A 179 2.38 -10.59 27.73
CA ALA A 179 1.49 -11.75 27.79
C ALA A 179 0.05 -11.45 28.26
N PRO A 180 -0.19 -10.59 29.26
CA PRO A 180 -1.55 -10.29 29.70
C PRO A 180 -2.47 -9.76 28.61
N LEU A 181 -1.95 -8.99 27.65
CA LEU A 181 -2.72 -8.43 26.53
C LEU A 181 -2.69 -9.35 25.31
N TYR A 182 -1.53 -9.92 25.00
CA TYR A 182 -1.39 -10.86 23.90
C TYR A 182 -2.38 -12.03 23.98
N ASN A 183 -2.60 -12.56 25.18
CA ASN A 183 -3.50 -13.69 25.40
C ASN A 183 -5.00 -13.38 25.20
N LEU A 184 -5.37 -12.11 24.98
CA LEU A 184 -6.74 -11.74 24.65
C LEU A 184 -7.12 -12.12 23.23
N TYR A 185 -6.20 -11.94 22.28
CA TYR A 185 -6.43 -12.19 20.85
C TYR A 185 -5.21 -12.85 20.20
N PRO A 186 -4.84 -14.08 20.64
CA PRO A 186 -3.58 -14.70 20.24
C PRO A 186 -3.49 -14.97 18.73
N GLU A 187 -4.59 -15.32 18.07
CA GLU A 187 -4.60 -15.55 16.62
C GLU A 187 -4.31 -14.26 15.83
N PHE A 188 -4.94 -13.14 16.23
CA PHE A 188 -4.70 -11.84 15.64
C PHE A 188 -3.24 -11.41 15.83
N TYR A 189 -2.74 -11.47 17.05
CA TYR A 189 -1.37 -11.02 17.34
C TYR A 189 -0.31 -11.94 16.75
N ASN A 190 -0.53 -13.24 16.69
CA ASN A 190 0.36 -14.15 15.97
C ASN A 190 0.49 -13.78 14.49
N ARG A 191 -0.63 -13.52 13.83
CA ARG A 191 -0.65 -13.10 12.45
C ARG A 191 0.05 -11.74 12.29
N PHE A 192 -0.27 -10.77 13.12
CA PHE A 192 0.39 -9.46 13.13
C PHE A 192 1.90 -9.60 13.26
N LEU A 193 2.39 -10.28 14.30
CA LEU A 193 3.82 -10.42 14.58
C LEU A 193 4.56 -11.20 13.49
N SER A 194 3.89 -12.13 12.79
CA SER A 194 4.50 -12.90 11.69
C SER A 194 4.58 -12.11 10.38
N GLU A 195 3.59 -11.27 10.08
CA GLU A 195 3.52 -10.50 8.83
C GLU A 195 4.21 -9.13 8.93
N PHE A 196 4.32 -8.57 10.14
CA PHE A 196 4.90 -7.25 10.38
C PHE A 196 6.33 -7.10 9.83
N PRO A 197 7.30 -8.00 10.13
CA PRO A 197 8.66 -7.92 9.59
C PRO A 197 8.70 -7.99 8.06
N LYS A 198 7.84 -8.83 7.45
CA LYS A 198 7.75 -8.98 6.00
C LYS A 198 7.27 -7.70 5.31
N SER A 199 6.26 -7.05 5.91
CA SER A 199 5.72 -5.79 5.40
C SER A 199 6.74 -4.65 5.46
N LEU A 200 7.51 -4.58 6.54
CA LEU A 200 8.60 -3.61 6.66
C LEU A 200 9.74 -3.88 5.66
N GLU A 201 10.12 -5.14 5.48
CA GLU A 201 11.13 -5.53 4.48
C GLU A 201 10.67 -5.16 3.07
N TYR A 202 9.40 -5.41 2.75
CA TYR A 202 8.80 -5.00 1.49
C TYR A 202 8.86 -3.48 1.28
N GLY A 203 8.48 -2.69 2.30
CA GLY A 203 8.58 -1.23 2.27
C GLY A 203 10.01 -0.75 2.05
N ARG A 204 10.99 -1.36 2.72
CA ARG A 204 12.42 -1.05 2.52
C ARG A 204 12.89 -1.33 1.10
N LYS A 205 12.48 -2.45 0.51
CA LYS A 205 12.79 -2.78 -0.89
C LYS A 205 12.21 -1.75 -1.85
N LEU A 206 10.96 -1.31 -1.64
CA LEU A 206 10.31 -0.28 -2.45
C LEU A 206 11.09 1.05 -2.38
N VAL A 207 11.41 1.51 -1.17
CA VAL A 207 12.16 2.75 -0.98
C VAL A 207 13.57 2.64 -1.53
N GLY A 208 14.27 1.53 -1.28
CA GLY A 208 15.60 1.26 -1.82
C GLY A 208 15.61 1.31 -3.35
N THR A 209 14.64 0.68 -4.00
CA THR A 209 14.47 0.74 -5.46
C THR A 209 14.25 2.16 -5.95
N SER A 210 13.41 2.93 -5.26
CA SER A 210 13.12 4.32 -5.60
C SER A 210 14.35 5.23 -5.45
N VAL A 211 15.14 5.04 -4.42
CA VAL A 211 16.37 5.83 -4.19
C VAL A 211 17.41 5.51 -5.25
N ILE A 212 17.70 4.22 -5.49
CA ILE A 212 18.68 3.77 -6.49
C ILE A 212 18.24 4.17 -7.91
N GLY A 213 16.96 4.00 -8.23
CA GLY A 213 16.40 4.31 -9.54
C GLY A 213 16.20 5.79 -9.82
N SER A 214 16.19 6.65 -8.81
CA SER A 214 15.72 8.05 -8.89
C SER A 214 16.42 8.88 -9.97
N GLY A 215 17.72 8.70 -10.17
CA GLY A 215 18.50 9.39 -11.20
C GLY A 215 18.07 9.02 -12.61
N LEU A 216 17.96 7.71 -12.86
CA LEU A 216 17.53 7.16 -14.15
C LEU A 216 16.06 7.54 -14.44
N TRP A 217 15.19 7.41 -13.45
CA TRP A 217 13.76 7.73 -13.59
C TRP A 217 13.54 9.21 -13.94
N ARG A 218 14.30 10.13 -13.31
CA ARG A 218 14.27 11.55 -13.65
C ARG A 218 14.76 11.80 -15.07
N ALA A 219 15.89 11.19 -15.46
CA ALA A 219 16.44 11.33 -16.80
C ALA A 219 15.45 10.84 -17.86
N ASN A 220 14.86 9.67 -17.67
CA ASN A 220 13.87 9.12 -18.58
C ASN A 220 12.58 9.96 -18.62
N THR A 221 12.11 10.43 -17.47
CA THR A 221 10.92 11.31 -17.38
C THR A 221 11.14 12.59 -18.18
N LEU A 222 12.29 13.22 -18.06
CA LEU A 222 12.62 14.42 -18.85
C LEU A 222 12.73 14.11 -20.34
N ALA A 223 13.37 13.00 -20.70
CA ALA A 223 13.52 12.58 -22.09
C ALA A 223 12.17 12.24 -22.76
N ASN A 224 11.21 11.75 -22.00
CA ASN A 224 9.87 11.39 -22.47
C ASN A 224 8.86 12.54 -22.38
N ALA A 225 9.16 13.59 -21.61
CA ALA A 225 8.20 14.63 -21.25
C ALA A 225 7.50 15.24 -22.47
N GLN A 226 8.23 15.64 -23.50
CA GLN A 226 7.66 16.25 -24.69
C GLN A 226 6.66 15.35 -25.42
N THR A 227 6.94 14.05 -25.47
CA THR A 227 6.06 13.06 -26.14
C THR A 227 4.86 12.72 -25.26
N LEU A 228 5.08 12.47 -23.98
CA LEU A 228 4.05 11.96 -23.07
C LEU A 228 3.12 13.05 -22.55
N ILE A 229 3.54 14.30 -22.50
CA ILE A 229 2.64 15.43 -22.21
C ILE A 229 1.54 15.56 -23.29
N ASN A 230 1.86 15.20 -24.53
CA ASN A 230 0.90 15.22 -25.65
C ASN A 230 0.17 13.88 -25.85
N ALA A 231 0.49 12.86 -25.08
CA ALA A 231 -0.18 11.56 -25.12
C ALA A 231 -1.55 11.63 -24.41
N LEU A 232 -2.44 10.74 -24.77
CA LEU A 232 -3.70 10.59 -24.06
C LEU A 232 -3.46 10.00 -22.66
N GLU A 233 -4.24 10.47 -21.70
CA GLU A 233 -4.24 9.90 -20.35
C GLU A 233 -4.87 8.51 -20.36
N LEU A 234 -4.32 7.60 -19.56
CA LEU A 234 -4.87 6.25 -19.38
C LEU A 234 -6.36 6.28 -19.00
N LYS A 235 -6.77 7.25 -18.20
CA LYS A 235 -8.15 7.47 -17.77
C LYS A 235 -9.11 7.70 -18.95
N ALA A 236 -8.65 8.21 -20.08
CA ALA A 236 -9.48 8.39 -21.26
C ALA A 236 -9.99 7.05 -21.85
N ALA A 237 -9.34 5.94 -21.52
CA ALA A 237 -9.76 4.61 -21.91
C ALA A 237 -10.64 3.90 -20.86
N ALA A 238 -10.90 4.52 -19.71
CA ALA A 238 -11.70 3.94 -18.64
C ALA A 238 -13.13 3.61 -19.10
N GLY A 239 -13.55 2.36 -18.85
CA GLY A 239 -14.90 1.89 -19.17
C GLY A 239 -15.20 1.72 -20.66
N ASN A 240 -14.23 1.94 -21.57
CA ASN A 240 -14.47 1.89 -23.01
C ASN A 240 -14.61 0.46 -23.57
N PHE A 241 -14.29 -0.57 -22.79
CA PHE A 241 -14.29 -1.97 -23.23
C PHE A 241 -15.32 -2.81 -22.48
N GLN A 242 -16.41 -2.20 -22.04
CA GLN A 242 -17.53 -2.91 -21.41
C GLN A 242 -18.12 -3.95 -22.38
N GLY A 243 -18.37 -5.16 -21.86
CA GLY A 243 -18.90 -6.26 -22.65
C GLY A 243 -17.84 -7.11 -23.36
N CYS A 244 -16.62 -6.62 -23.56
CA CYS A 244 -15.51 -7.39 -24.11
C CYS A 244 -14.94 -8.38 -23.09
N VAL A 245 -14.25 -9.42 -23.56
CA VAL A 245 -13.34 -10.24 -22.75
C VAL A 245 -11.92 -9.72 -22.98
N ALA A 246 -11.15 -9.48 -21.92
CA ALA A 246 -9.76 -9.13 -22.03
C ALA A 246 -8.87 -10.37 -21.81
N ILE A 247 -7.86 -10.55 -22.67
CA ILE A 247 -6.81 -11.55 -22.50
C ILE A 247 -5.53 -10.80 -22.12
N LEU A 248 -5.07 -11.02 -20.88
CA LEU A 248 -3.80 -10.49 -20.40
C LEU A 248 -2.70 -11.51 -20.69
N VAL A 249 -1.71 -11.12 -21.51
CA VAL A 249 -0.66 -12.03 -21.95
C VAL A 249 0.66 -11.64 -21.26
N ALA A 250 1.10 -12.50 -20.35
CA ALA A 250 2.42 -12.46 -19.73
C ALA A 250 3.43 -13.33 -20.49
N ALA A 251 4.68 -13.41 -20.03
CA ALA A 251 5.76 -14.09 -20.76
C ALA A 251 6.17 -15.45 -20.15
N GLY A 252 5.33 -16.05 -19.32
CA GLY A 252 5.61 -17.37 -18.76
C GLY A 252 5.53 -18.48 -19.82
N PRO A 253 6.14 -19.66 -19.56
CA PRO A 253 6.23 -20.76 -20.54
C PRO A 253 4.89 -21.24 -21.10
N SER A 254 3.81 -21.14 -20.34
CA SER A 254 2.47 -21.56 -20.79
C SER A 254 1.89 -20.71 -21.92
N VAL A 255 2.50 -19.55 -22.24
CA VAL A 255 2.04 -18.71 -23.34
C VAL A 255 2.16 -19.42 -24.67
N ASP A 256 3.18 -20.25 -24.87
CA ASP A 256 3.38 -20.99 -26.13
C ASP A 256 2.19 -21.90 -26.43
N GLY A 257 1.66 -22.60 -25.42
CA GLY A 257 0.46 -23.41 -25.50
C GLY A 257 -0.84 -22.63 -25.70
N ALA A 258 -0.84 -21.33 -25.38
CA ALA A 258 -2.01 -20.46 -25.50
C ALA A 258 -2.07 -19.68 -26.82
N ILE A 259 -1.02 -19.69 -27.62
CA ILE A 259 -0.92 -18.90 -28.87
C ILE A 259 -2.09 -19.15 -29.81
N ASP A 260 -2.44 -20.42 -30.07
CA ASP A 260 -3.54 -20.75 -30.97
C ASP A 260 -4.89 -20.32 -30.43
N PHE A 261 -5.10 -20.44 -29.14
CA PHE A 261 -6.30 -19.91 -28.46
C PHE A 261 -6.39 -18.39 -28.60
N ILE A 262 -5.29 -17.66 -28.35
CA ILE A 262 -5.25 -16.20 -28.45
C ILE A 262 -5.51 -15.76 -29.87
N ARG A 263 -4.88 -16.43 -30.86
CA ARG A 263 -5.06 -16.16 -32.32
C ARG A 263 -6.52 -16.33 -32.72
N ALA A 264 -7.15 -17.42 -32.30
CA ALA A 264 -8.55 -17.70 -32.62
C ALA A 264 -9.55 -16.72 -32.00
N ARG A 265 -9.12 -15.91 -31.04
CA ARG A 265 -9.92 -14.92 -30.31
C ARG A 265 -9.48 -13.47 -30.57
N ALA A 266 -8.52 -13.25 -31.45
CA ALA A 266 -7.93 -11.94 -31.66
C ALA A 266 -8.95 -10.88 -32.12
N ASP A 267 -9.96 -11.29 -32.86
CA ASP A 267 -11.01 -10.38 -33.35
C ASP A 267 -12.14 -10.15 -32.33
N ASP A 268 -12.30 -11.03 -31.34
CA ASP A 268 -13.42 -11.01 -30.39
C ASP A 268 -13.00 -10.53 -29.00
N CYS A 269 -11.71 -10.50 -28.70
CA CYS A 269 -11.17 -10.21 -27.38
C CYS A 269 -10.21 -9.02 -27.39
N LEU A 270 -10.16 -8.31 -26.28
CA LEU A 270 -9.18 -7.28 -26.04
C LEU A 270 -7.85 -7.92 -25.60
N ILE A 271 -6.83 -7.90 -26.47
CA ILE A 271 -5.51 -8.46 -26.14
C ILE A 271 -4.62 -7.37 -25.54
N ILE A 272 -4.18 -7.59 -24.30
CA ILE A 272 -3.28 -6.71 -23.55
C ILE A 272 -2.01 -7.51 -23.22
N ALA A 273 -0.87 -7.08 -23.75
CA ALA A 273 0.41 -7.76 -23.57
C ALA A 273 1.31 -7.02 -22.57
N VAL A 274 2.08 -7.73 -21.78
CA VAL A 274 3.26 -7.15 -21.13
C VAL A 274 4.39 -7.00 -22.16
N ASN A 275 5.33 -6.08 -21.92
CA ASN A 275 6.48 -5.85 -22.83
C ASN A 275 7.20 -7.14 -23.22
N SER A 276 7.45 -8.05 -22.27
CA SER A 276 8.20 -9.29 -22.50
C SER A 276 7.47 -10.32 -23.36
N SER A 277 6.14 -10.30 -23.44
CA SER A 277 5.37 -11.19 -24.31
C SER A 277 5.11 -10.60 -25.71
N TYR A 278 5.36 -9.30 -25.91
CA TYR A 278 5.02 -8.60 -27.14
C TYR A 278 5.66 -9.23 -28.38
N ARG A 279 6.98 -9.47 -28.34
CA ARG A 279 7.70 -10.08 -29.47
C ARG A 279 7.17 -11.48 -29.84
N ALA A 280 6.87 -12.31 -28.84
CA ALA A 280 6.33 -13.65 -29.06
C ALA A 280 4.97 -13.61 -29.80
N LEU A 281 4.08 -12.73 -29.35
CA LEU A 281 2.79 -12.53 -30.03
C LEU A 281 2.93 -12.02 -31.45
N ARG A 282 3.79 -11.01 -31.67
CA ARG A 282 4.04 -10.46 -33.02
C ARG A 282 4.62 -11.51 -33.98
N ASN A 283 5.57 -12.32 -33.49
CA ASN A 283 6.14 -13.42 -34.26
C ASN A 283 5.10 -14.51 -34.58
N ALA A 284 4.11 -14.70 -33.75
CA ALA A 284 2.98 -15.59 -33.97
C ALA A 284 1.88 -14.98 -34.87
N GLY A 285 2.08 -13.78 -35.42
CA GLY A 285 1.12 -13.06 -36.25
C GLY A 285 -0.04 -12.44 -35.48
N ILE A 286 0.06 -12.34 -34.14
CA ILE A 286 -0.94 -11.71 -33.25
C ILE A 286 -0.53 -10.27 -32.96
N VAL A 287 -1.44 -9.34 -33.23
CA VAL A 287 -1.26 -7.91 -32.90
C VAL A 287 -2.00 -7.60 -31.58
N PRO A 288 -1.30 -7.39 -30.46
CA PRO A 288 -1.97 -6.93 -29.24
C PRO A 288 -2.57 -5.55 -29.45
N HIS A 289 -3.75 -5.31 -28.91
CA HIS A 289 -4.38 -3.97 -28.91
C HIS A 289 -3.58 -3.00 -28.06
N PHE A 290 -3.15 -3.46 -26.87
CA PHE A 290 -2.34 -2.70 -25.94
C PHE A 290 -1.10 -3.49 -25.55
N VAL A 291 -0.01 -2.76 -25.35
CA VAL A 291 1.21 -3.30 -24.74
C VAL A 291 1.63 -2.39 -23.61
N ILE A 292 1.96 -2.98 -22.47
CA ILE A 292 2.35 -2.23 -21.26
C ILE A 292 3.84 -2.39 -21.04
N ALA A 293 4.54 -1.25 -20.95
CA ALA A 293 5.94 -1.18 -20.62
C ALA A 293 6.14 -0.12 -19.52
N ALA A 294 6.62 -0.53 -18.36
CA ALA A 294 6.81 0.36 -17.21
C ALA A 294 8.27 0.49 -16.78
N ASP A 295 9.13 -0.45 -17.16
CA ASP A 295 10.51 -0.51 -16.69
C ASP A 295 11.39 0.59 -17.29
N PRO A 296 12.21 1.27 -16.47
CA PRO A 296 13.07 2.37 -16.89
C PRO A 296 14.38 1.93 -17.55
N TYR A 297 14.67 0.63 -17.52
CA TYR A 297 15.98 0.08 -17.89
C TYR A 297 16.08 -0.24 -19.38
N GLU A 298 17.32 -0.20 -19.90
CA GLU A 298 17.63 -0.46 -21.32
C GLU A 298 17.16 -1.81 -21.83
N PHE A 299 17.20 -2.84 -20.99
CA PHE A 299 16.75 -4.19 -21.39
C PHE A 299 15.27 -4.22 -21.85
N THR A 300 14.45 -3.28 -21.39
CA THR A 300 13.05 -3.13 -21.82
C THR A 300 12.95 -2.92 -23.34
N GLY A 301 13.92 -2.23 -23.93
CA GLY A 301 14.00 -2.02 -25.38
C GLY A 301 14.13 -3.28 -26.19
N LYS A 302 14.80 -4.30 -25.65
CA LYS A 302 15.06 -5.58 -26.34
C LYS A 302 13.78 -6.30 -26.77
N TRP A 303 12.70 -6.15 -26.02
CA TRP A 303 11.42 -6.80 -26.31
C TRP A 303 10.73 -6.25 -27.57
N PHE A 304 11.13 -5.07 -28.02
CA PHE A 304 10.57 -4.37 -29.16
C PHE A 304 11.49 -4.36 -30.39
N GLU A 305 12.72 -4.91 -30.28
CA GLU A 305 13.66 -4.96 -31.39
C GLU A 305 13.20 -5.92 -32.50
N GLY A 306 13.23 -5.46 -33.73
CA GLY A 306 12.92 -6.27 -34.91
C GLY A 306 11.44 -6.57 -35.09
N VAL A 307 10.54 -5.98 -34.31
CA VAL A 307 9.09 -6.13 -34.47
C VAL A 307 8.40 -4.79 -34.71
N PRO A 308 7.36 -4.72 -35.60
CA PRO A 308 6.56 -3.50 -35.79
C PRO A 308 5.78 -3.13 -34.55
N CYS A 309 5.65 -1.82 -34.27
CA CYS A 309 4.95 -1.28 -33.11
C CYS A 309 3.76 -0.39 -33.46
N ASP A 310 3.53 -0.13 -34.75
CA ASP A 310 2.61 0.89 -35.28
C ASP A 310 1.14 0.50 -35.15
N ASP A 311 0.83 -0.79 -35.01
CA ASP A 311 -0.55 -1.30 -34.92
C ASP A 311 -1.06 -1.47 -33.50
N SER A 312 -0.16 -1.34 -32.49
CA SER A 312 -0.50 -1.46 -31.08
C SER A 312 -0.45 -0.11 -30.37
N ILE A 313 -1.16 0.03 -29.27
CA ILE A 313 -1.11 1.19 -28.39
C ILE A 313 -0.19 0.87 -27.21
N LEU A 314 0.84 1.70 -27.01
CA LEU A 314 1.69 1.62 -25.82
C LEU A 314 0.97 2.21 -24.62
N ILE A 315 1.04 1.54 -23.49
CA ILE A 315 0.67 2.11 -22.19
C ILE A 315 1.95 2.19 -21.37
N ALA A 316 2.36 3.41 -21.01
CA ALA A 316 3.64 3.64 -20.36
C ALA A 316 3.65 4.85 -19.41
N PRO A 317 4.35 4.74 -18.25
CA PRO A 317 4.59 5.89 -17.38
C PRO A 317 5.72 6.75 -17.94
N PHE A 318 5.84 7.98 -17.41
CA PHE A 318 6.87 8.93 -17.84
C PHE A 318 8.30 8.41 -17.69
N MET A 319 8.56 7.51 -16.73
CA MET A 319 9.89 7.00 -16.45
C MET A 319 10.32 5.81 -17.31
N VAL A 320 9.45 5.29 -18.18
CA VAL A 320 9.79 4.16 -19.06
C VAL A 320 11.03 4.45 -19.91
N TYR A 321 11.75 3.41 -20.32
CA TYR A 321 12.93 3.54 -21.18
C TYR A 321 12.60 4.33 -22.47
N PRO A 322 13.22 5.48 -22.74
CA PRO A 322 12.79 6.43 -23.79
C PRO A 322 12.76 5.87 -25.21
N PRO A 323 13.68 4.99 -25.65
CA PRO A 323 13.61 4.40 -26.96
C PRO A 323 12.34 3.58 -27.23
N VAL A 324 11.68 3.05 -26.19
CA VAL A 324 10.39 2.35 -26.34
C VAL A 324 9.31 3.32 -26.77
N VAL A 325 9.20 4.48 -26.12
CA VAL A 325 8.21 5.51 -26.43
C VAL A 325 8.29 5.94 -27.89
N LYS A 326 9.51 6.11 -28.40
CA LYS A 326 9.76 6.57 -29.78
C LYS A 326 9.28 5.56 -30.84
N ARG A 327 9.19 4.28 -30.53
CA ARG A 327 8.76 3.25 -31.47
C ARG A 327 7.26 3.25 -31.79
N PHE A 328 6.44 3.81 -30.88
CA PHE A 328 4.98 3.75 -31.03
C PHE A 328 4.35 4.96 -31.74
N CYS A 329 5.16 5.87 -32.31
CA CYS A 329 4.71 6.95 -33.19
C CYS A 329 3.49 7.75 -32.70
N GLY A 330 3.41 8.01 -31.37
CA GLY A 330 2.32 8.78 -30.76
C GLY A 330 1.06 7.99 -30.40
N ARG A 331 1.01 6.69 -30.64
CA ARG A 331 -0.06 5.81 -30.13
C ARG A 331 0.22 5.40 -28.71
N ILE A 332 0.04 6.32 -27.76
CA ILE A 332 0.46 6.14 -26.38
C ILE A 332 -0.65 6.60 -25.45
N LEU A 333 -0.94 5.78 -24.45
CA LEU A 333 -1.63 6.16 -23.21
C LEU A 333 -0.60 6.28 -22.10
N THR A 334 -0.72 7.29 -21.28
CA THR A 334 0.21 7.50 -20.17
C THR A 334 -0.49 7.62 -18.82
N TRP A 335 0.23 7.24 -17.77
CA TRP A 335 -0.19 7.47 -16.40
C TRP A 335 0.97 7.98 -15.54
N SER A 336 0.65 8.54 -14.38
CA SER A 336 1.66 8.96 -13.40
C SER A 336 1.95 7.81 -12.45
N LEU A 337 3.20 7.42 -12.32
CA LEU A 337 3.70 6.79 -11.11
C LEU A 337 4.02 7.87 -10.09
N ASN A 338 3.90 7.53 -8.79
CA ASN A 338 4.11 8.48 -7.68
C ASN A 338 5.57 8.99 -7.60
N ASN A 339 5.95 9.89 -8.50
CA ASN A 339 7.21 10.61 -8.38
C ASN A 339 6.98 12.14 -8.45
N LEU A 340 7.82 12.88 -7.72
CA LEU A 340 7.68 14.35 -7.60
C LEU A 340 7.73 15.06 -8.94
N LEU A 341 8.55 14.59 -9.87
CA LEU A 341 8.70 15.21 -11.18
C LEU A 341 7.46 14.97 -12.06
N ALA A 342 6.91 13.77 -12.07
CA ALA A 342 5.66 13.49 -12.77
C ALA A 342 4.50 14.29 -12.18
N SER A 343 4.44 14.42 -10.86
CA SER A 343 3.45 15.27 -10.18
C SER A 343 3.60 16.76 -10.55
N TYR A 344 4.82 17.25 -10.67
CA TYR A 344 5.09 18.61 -11.09
C TYR A 344 4.68 18.83 -12.56
N LEU A 345 5.04 17.93 -13.46
CA LEU A 345 4.65 17.99 -14.87
C LEU A 345 3.13 17.97 -15.03
N ARG A 346 2.44 17.15 -14.24
CA ARG A 346 0.98 17.09 -14.16
C ARG A 346 0.37 18.46 -13.77
N LEU A 347 0.88 19.06 -12.69
CA LEU A 347 0.38 20.36 -12.20
C LEU A 347 0.59 21.48 -13.23
N THR A 348 1.70 21.45 -13.96
CA THR A 348 2.06 22.52 -14.90
C THR A 348 1.46 22.34 -16.29
N SER A 349 1.12 21.12 -16.70
CA SER A 349 0.54 20.82 -18.01
C SER A 349 -0.99 20.72 -18.01
N GLY A 350 -1.62 20.78 -16.84
CA GLY A 350 -3.08 20.60 -16.70
C GLY A 350 -3.56 19.17 -16.92
N LEU A 351 -2.65 18.19 -16.97
CA LEU A 351 -2.98 16.78 -17.10
C LEU A 351 -3.43 16.21 -15.74
N ASP A 352 -4.53 15.50 -15.70
CA ASP A 352 -4.93 14.69 -14.55
C ASP A 352 -4.44 13.25 -14.74
N LEU A 353 -3.17 13.01 -14.49
CA LEU A 353 -2.54 11.69 -14.59
C LEU A 353 -2.90 10.80 -13.38
N GLY A 354 -4.13 10.90 -12.87
CA GLY A 354 -4.59 10.19 -11.67
C GLY A 354 -4.04 8.78 -11.57
N SER A 355 -3.45 8.43 -10.45
CA SER A 355 -2.90 7.10 -10.17
C SER A 355 -4.02 6.16 -9.71
N GLU A 356 -4.79 5.61 -10.63
CA GLU A 356 -5.69 4.49 -10.35
C GLU A 356 -4.98 3.14 -10.51
N VAL A 357 -3.71 3.15 -10.92
CA VAL A 357 -2.88 1.95 -11.11
C VAL A 357 -2.02 1.72 -9.88
N THR A 358 -2.17 0.57 -9.26
CA THR A 358 -1.42 0.20 -8.05
C THR A 358 0.04 -0.12 -8.40
N GLU A 359 0.97 0.48 -7.67
CA GLU A 359 2.41 0.22 -7.81
C GLU A 359 2.81 -1.08 -7.08
N LEU A 360 2.30 -2.22 -7.53
CA LEU A 360 2.53 -3.51 -6.89
C LEU A 360 3.69 -4.27 -7.56
N GLY A 361 4.93 -3.88 -7.34
CA GLY A 361 6.13 -4.70 -7.51
C GLY A 361 6.36 -5.47 -8.83
N THR A 362 5.34 -5.66 -9.66
CA THR A 362 5.44 -6.32 -10.97
C THR A 362 4.63 -5.61 -12.04
N VAL A 363 5.12 -5.63 -13.29
CA VAL A 363 4.40 -5.08 -14.45
C VAL A 363 3.02 -5.73 -14.61
N LEU A 364 2.90 -7.02 -14.31
CA LEU A 364 1.63 -7.74 -14.45
C LEU A 364 0.54 -7.24 -13.48
N ALA A 365 0.90 -6.80 -12.28
CA ALA A 365 -0.05 -6.18 -11.36
C ALA A 365 -0.60 -4.86 -11.92
N CYS A 366 0.28 -4.03 -12.50
CA CYS A 366 -0.13 -2.83 -13.22
C CYS A 366 -1.07 -3.17 -14.40
N VAL A 367 -0.75 -4.22 -15.18
CA VAL A 367 -1.58 -4.69 -16.30
C VAL A 367 -2.98 -5.07 -15.85
N PHE A 368 -3.10 -5.75 -14.72
CA PHE A 368 -4.39 -6.19 -14.19
C PHE A 368 -5.25 -4.99 -13.77
N ASP A 369 -4.67 -4.00 -13.07
CA ASP A 369 -5.40 -2.80 -12.68
C ASP A 369 -5.80 -1.95 -13.90
N ILE A 370 -4.94 -1.84 -14.91
CA ILE A 370 -5.25 -1.18 -16.17
C ILE A 370 -6.40 -1.91 -16.88
N ALA A 371 -6.37 -3.24 -16.92
CA ALA A 371 -7.46 -4.01 -17.50
C ALA A 371 -8.79 -3.82 -16.76
N LYS A 372 -8.77 -3.75 -15.43
CA LYS A 372 -9.96 -3.42 -14.62
C LYS A 372 -10.50 -2.03 -14.94
N LEU A 373 -9.61 -1.04 -15.11
CA LEU A 373 -9.99 0.33 -15.50
C LEU A 373 -10.73 0.35 -16.85
N PHE A 374 -10.30 -0.46 -17.79
CA PHE A 374 -10.97 -0.59 -19.10
C PHE A 374 -12.39 -1.17 -19.01
N GLY A 375 -12.71 -1.89 -17.95
CA GLY A 375 -14.05 -2.37 -17.63
C GLY A 375 -14.52 -3.60 -18.44
N PRO A 376 -13.66 -4.56 -18.84
CA PRO A 376 -14.11 -5.75 -19.53
C PRO A 376 -15.02 -6.59 -18.63
N ARG A 377 -15.93 -7.38 -19.24
CA ARG A 377 -16.82 -8.29 -18.50
C ARG A 377 -16.09 -9.47 -17.85
N ALA A 378 -14.93 -9.83 -18.39
CA ALA A 378 -14.08 -10.90 -17.87
C ALA A 378 -12.63 -10.66 -18.27
N ILE A 379 -11.70 -11.12 -17.43
CA ILE A 379 -10.25 -11.08 -17.67
C ILE A 379 -9.73 -12.50 -17.64
N VAL A 380 -9.04 -12.89 -18.69
CA VAL A 380 -8.38 -14.19 -18.83
C VAL A 380 -6.87 -13.97 -18.83
N PHE A 381 -6.13 -14.78 -18.09
CA PHE A 381 -4.67 -14.72 -18.05
C PHE A 381 -4.07 -15.82 -18.94
N ALA A 382 -3.01 -15.47 -19.67
CA ALA A 382 -2.19 -16.40 -20.44
C ALA A 382 -0.71 -16.11 -20.14
N GLY A 383 0.10 -17.16 -19.93
CA GLY A 383 1.52 -17.00 -19.65
C GLY A 383 1.84 -16.49 -18.23
N GLN A 384 0.92 -16.67 -17.27
CA GLN A 384 1.15 -16.29 -15.87
C GLN A 384 1.43 -17.54 -15.04
N ASP A 385 2.62 -18.07 -15.13
CA ASP A 385 2.97 -19.35 -14.53
C ASP A 385 3.53 -19.22 -13.10
N LEU A 386 3.84 -18.00 -12.65
CA LEU A 386 4.49 -17.71 -11.35
C LEU A 386 5.78 -18.53 -11.13
N ALA A 387 6.38 -18.98 -12.22
CA ALA A 387 7.62 -19.75 -12.26
C ALA A 387 8.72 -18.91 -12.93
N ALA A 388 9.94 -19.06 -12.42
CA ALA A 388 11.13 -18.48 -13.01
C ALA A 388 11.80 -19.48 -13.97
#